data_b6ff1a47fb096de571b4602feca95fc4
#
_entry.id   b6ff1a47fb096de571b4602feca95fc4
#
_cell.length_a   1.000
_cell.length_b   1.000
_cell.length_c   1.000
_cell.angle_alpha   90.00
_cell.angle_beta   90.00
_cell.angle_gamma   90.00
#
_symmetry.space_group_name_H-M   'P 1'
#
loop_
_entity.id
_entity.type
_entity.pdbx_description
1 polymer ?
#
loop_
_entity_poly.entity_id
_entity_poly.type
_entity_poly.pdbx_seq_one_letter_code
_entity_poly.pdbx_strand_id
1 'polypeptide(L)'
;LEQTYSVETGTCLTINTRKKALIDDDIGDELVDLSSSFTPQKVEFMKAGGSYAIVFGKKLQSFACKTLGIKLQSKYAPANEILLEKQGLTAVEKIFNENIVGKSEDKILCTGSDVRVKVNIVGSQDTTGLMTAQELESMAATTISPTIDGAYQSGCHTASVWDFKAQENTPKLMKFMQKFGLVTARDPQGEYHPMTDVIHKVLNDITVDDWAIIIGGDSHTRMSKGIAFGADSGTVALALATGEVTMVIPESVKVTFKGSMHDHMDFRDVVHATQSQMLKQFGDNVFQGRVIEVHLGTLLSDRGIEIMSPSLASCDFTLIFFKTFIV
;
A
#
# COMPACT_ATOMS: atom_id res chain seq x y z
N LEU A 1 -16.90 2.50 -18.25
CA LEU A 1 -16.53 3.81 -18.79
C LEU A 1 -17.74 4.60 -19.29
N GLU A 2 -18.74 3.95 -19.92
CA GLU A 2 -19.96 4.63 -20.42
C GLU A 2 -20.81 5.25 -19.29
N GLN A 3 -20.84 4.65 -18.11
CA GLN A 3 -21.60 5.19 -16.96
C GLN A 3 -20.96 6.44 -16.32
N THR A 4 -19.68 6.68 -16.53
CA THR A 4 -18.97 7.81 -15.91
C THR A 4 -19.26 9.13 -16.60
N TYR A 5 -19.81 9.13 -17.80
CA TYR A 5 -20.11 10.33 -18.60
C TYR A 5 -21.61 10.65 -18.71
N SER A 6 -22.45 10.04 -17.87
CA SER A 6 -23.89 10.31 -17.85
C SER A 6 -24.26 11.62 -17.15
N VAL A 7 -23.28 12.26 -16.49
CA VAL A 7 -23.48 13.53 -15.77
C VAL A 7 -22.91 14.66 -16.59
N GLU A 8 -23.73 15.70 -16.89
CA GLU A 8 -23.29 16.87 -17.63
C GLU A 8 -22.42 17.79 -16.78
N THR A 9 -21.50 18.50 -17.43
CA THR A 9 -20.64 19.47 -16.73
C THR A 9 -21.49 20.58 -16.14
N GLY A 10 -21.36 20.81 -14.84
CA GLY A 10 -22.15 21.86 -14.11
C GLY A 10 -23.30 21.28 -13.30
N THR A 11 -23.60 19.98 -13.41
CA THR A 11 -24.59 19.31 -12.55
C THR A 11 -24.14 19.36 -11.09
N CYS A 12 -25.04 19.76 -10.19
CA CYS A 12 -24.79 19.71 -8.76
C CYS A 12 -25.08 18.30 -8.22
N LEU A 13 -24.12 17.74 -7.51
CA LEU A 13 -24.20 16.37 -6.99
C LEU A 13 -24.03 16.35 -5.47
N THR A 14 -24.89 15.60 -4.79
CA THR A 14 -24.78 15.36 -3.35
C THR A 14 -24.38 13.90 -3.08
N ILE A 15 -23.30 13.70 -2.29
CA ILE A 15 -22.98 12.40 -1.72
C ILE A 15 -23.80 12.20 -0.45
N ASN A 16 -24.84 11.38 -0.55
CA ASN A 16 -25.68 11.06 0.60
C ASN A 16 -25.11 9.86 1.36
N THR A 17 -24.42 10.13 2.48
CA THR A 17 -23.78 9.09 3.30
C THR A 17 -24.76 8.18 4.05
N ARG A 18 -26.02 8.60 4.23
CA ARG A 18 -27.07 7.77 4.85
C ARG A 18 -27.65 6.78 3.86
N LYS A 19 -27.97 7.27 2.67
CA LYS A 19 -28.45 6.45 1.55
C LYS A 19 -27.32 5.66 0.89
N LYS A 20 -26.08 6.09 1.10
CA LYS A 20 -24.88 5.58 0.43
C LYS A 20 -24.98 5.68 -1.10
N ALA A 21 -25.42 6.83 -1.56
CA ALA A 21 -25.66 7.08 -2.97
C ALA A 21 -25.14 8.45 -3.39
N LEU A 22 -24.80 8.59 -4.66
CA LEU A 22 -24.62 9.86 -5.33
C LEU A 22 -25.95 10.30 -5.92
N ILE A 23 -26.40 11.49 -5.56
CA ILE A 23 -27.70 12.02 -5.95
C ILE A 23 -27.49 13.26 -6.81
N ASP A 24 -28.23 13.34 -7.89
CA ASP A 24 -28.37 14.57 -8.68
C ASP A 24 -29.30 15.53 -7.93
N ASP A 25 -28.80 16.71 -7.59
CA ASP A 25 -29.56 17.67 -6.78
C ASP A 25 -30.69 18.36 -7.58
N ASP A 26 -30.57 18.38 -8.90
CA ASP A 26 -31.55 19.04 -9.76
C ASP A 26 -32.80 18.19 -9.99
N ILE A 27 -32.62 16.87 -10.12
CA ILE A 27 -33.70 15.93 -10.41
C ILE A 27 -34.04 14.99 -9.24
N GLY A 28 -33.14 14.91 -8.23
CA GLY A 28 -33.31 14.08 -7.05
C GLY A 28 -33.08 12.59 -7.27
N ASP A 29 -32.59 12.20 -8.43
CA ASP A 29 -32.34 10.80 -8.78
C ASP A 29 -31.01 10.27 -8.22
N GLU A 30 -31.02 9.00 -7.83
CA GLU A 30 -29.81 8.28 -7.41
C GLU A 30 -29.03 7.83 -8.66
N LEU A 31 -27.88 8.45 -8.90
CA LEU A 31 -27.04 8.15 -10.06
C LEU A 31 -26.13 6.93 -9.86
N VAL A 32 -25.61 6.76 -8.64
CA VAL A 32 -24.63 5.70 -8.33
C VAL A 32 -24.88 5.17 -6.92
N ASP A 33 -24.98 3.85 -6.78
CA ASP A 33 -24.92 3.18 -5.47
C ASP A 33 -23.47 3.12 -4.97
N LEU A 34 -23.22 3.74 -3.84
CA LEU A 34 -21.93 3.79 -3.16
C LEU A 34 -21.83 2.81 -1.98
N SER A 35 -22.78 1.88 -1.83
CA SER A 35 -22.84 0.97 -0.68
C SER A 35 -21.57 0.16 -0.48
N SER A 36 -20.94 -0.28 -1.57
CA SER A 36 -19.65 -0.99 -1.54
C SER A 36 -18.47 -0.11 -1.11
N SER A 37 -18.56 1.21 -1.37
CA SER A 37 -17.54 2.19 -1.00
C SER A 37 -17.68 2.70 0.44
N PHE A 38 -18.87 2.63 1.04
CA PHE A 38 -19.17 3.10 2.39
C PHE A 38 -19.25 1.95 3.39
N THR A 39 -18.11 1.29 3.63
CA THR A 39 -18.01 0.33 4.73
C THR A 39 -18.24 1.04 6.08
N PRO A 40 -18.73 0.35 7.13
CA PRO A 40 -18.89 0.95 8.45
C PRO A 40 -17.66 1.68 8.94
N GLN A 41 -16.48 1.14 8.69
CA GLN A 41 -15.20 1.70 9.08
C GLN A 41 -14.87 2.98 8.31
N LYS A 42 -15.10 3.03 7.00
CA LYS A 42 -14.92 4.26 6.20
C LYS A 42 -15.86 5.38 6.65
N VAL A 43 -17.12 5.02 6.97
CA VAL A 43 -18.09 5.98 7.52
C VAL A 43 -17.64 6.54 8.87
N GLU A 44 -17.04 5.73 9.71
CA GLU A 44 -16.45 6.20 10.98
C GLU A 44 -15.28 7.14 10.75
N PHE A 45 -14.40 6.82 9.82
CA PHE A 45 -13.29 7.70 9.44
C PHE A 45 -13.78 9.08 8.96
N MET A 46 -14.81 9.08 8.12
CA MET A 46 -15.43 10.34 7.66
C MET A 46 -16.04 11.15 8.81
N LYS A 47 -16.77 10.49 9.72
CA LYS A 47 -17.38 11.15 10.90
C LYS A 47 -16.33 11.69 11.88
N ALA A 48 -15.18 11.06 11.98
CA ALA A 48 -14.10 11.48 12.86
C ALA A 48 -13.25 12.62 12.26
N GLY A 49 -13.45 12.95 10.99
CA GLY A 49 -12.62 13.93 10.28
C GLY A 49 -11.35 13.34 9.67
N GLY A 50 -11.32 12.02 9.48
CA GLY A 50 -10.24 11.30 8.83
C GLY A 50 -9.68 10.14 9.66
N SER A 51 -8.81 9.36 9.02
CA SER A 51 -8.20 8.17 9.63
C SER A 51 -7.31 8.51 10.84
N TYR A 52 -6.62 9.64 10.81
CA TYR A 52 -5.73 10.07 11.90
C TYR A 52 -6.48 10.25 13.22
N ALA A 53 -7.61 10.94 13.19
CA ALA A 53 -8.43 11.17 14.39
C ALA A 53 -8.85 9.85 15.05
N ILE A 54 -9.22 8.84 14.26
CA ILE A 54 -9.57 7.51 14.79
C ILE A 54 -8.36 6.77 15.34
N VAL A 55 -7.24 6.74 14.60
CA VAL A 55 -6.05 6.00 15.03
C VAL A 55 -5.51 6.58 16.33
N PHE A 56 -5.35 7.91 16.41
CA PHE A 56 -4.90 8.56 17.63
C PHE A 56 -5.93 8.45 18.76
N GLY A 57 -7.22 8.63 18.45
CA GLY A 57 -8.29 8.46 19.43
C GLY A 57 -8.31 7.07 20.03
N LYS A 58 -8.17 6.02 19.24
CA LYS A 58 -8.07 4.63 19.73
C LYS A 58 -6.83 4.40 20.59
N LYS A 59 -5.66 4.92 20.20
CA LYS A 59 -4.44 4.80 20.99
C LYS A 59 -4.55 5.54 22.33
N LEU A 60 -5.04 6.77 22.33
CA LEU A 60 -5.27 7.55 23.57
C LEU A 60 -6.29 6.87 24.48
N GLN A 61 -7.38 6.38 23.95
CA GLN A 61 -8.39 5.65 24.72
C GLN A 61 -7.81 4.37 25.34
N SER A 62 -7.05 3.61 24.57
CA SER A 62 -6.37 2.40 25.04
C SER A 62 -5.40 2.72 26.18
N PHE A 63 -4.58 3.76 26.01
CA PHE A 63 -3.63 4.23 27.01
C PHE A 63 -4.37 4.68 28.30
N ALA A 64 -5.40 5.50 28.15
CA ALA A 64 -6.19 5.98 29.30
C ALA A 64 -6.86 4.84 30.06
N CYS A 65 -7.48 3.89 29.34
CA CYS A 65 -8.10 2.72 29.96
C CYS A 65 -7.09 1.85 30.71
N LYS A 66 -5.92 1.63 30.14
CA LYS A 66 -4.81 0.90 30.78
C LYS A 66 -4.34 1.60 32.05
N THR A 67 -4.17 2.92 31.99
CA THR A 67 -3.70 3.74 33.14
C THR A 67 -4.73 3.77 34.26
N LEU A 68 -6.01 3.82 33.93
CA LEU A 68 -7.10 3.89 34.89
C LEU A 68 -7.60 2.52 35.37
N GLY A 69 -7.08 1.43 34.83
CA GLY A 69 -7.50 0.07 35.16
C GLY A 69 -8.94 -0.27 34.74
N ILE A 70 -9.49 0.47 33.77
CA ILE A 70 -10.86 0.26 33.27
C ILE A 70 -10.88 -0.53 31.96
N LYS A 71 -11.94 -1.35 31.78
CA LYS A 71 -12.10 -2.13 30.56
C LYS A 71 -12.39 -1.22 29.37
N LEU A 72 -11.66 -1.42 28.28
CA LEU A 72 -11.88 -0.71 27.03
C LEU A 72 -13.27 -1.07 26.47
N GLN A 73 -14.14 -0.06 26.35
CA GLN A 73 -15.38 -0.17 25.59
C GLN A 73 -15.18 0.49 24.24
N SER A 74 -15.16 -0.31 23.17
CA SER A 74 -15.06 0.25 21.83
C SER A 74 -16.33 1.01 21.48
N LYS A 75 -16.17 2.30 21.13
CA LYS A 75 -17.26 3.12 20.56
C LYS A 75 -17.31 3.00 19.03
N TYR A 76 -16.37 2.28 18.47
CA TYR A 76 -16.21 2.13 17.02
C TYR A 76 -16.88 0.84 16.56
N ALA A 77 -17.37 0.85 15.33
CA ALA A 77 -17.89 -0.36 14.71
C ALA A 77 -16.84 -1.47 14.77
N PRO A 78 -17.24 -2.71 15.07
CA PRO A 78 -16.31 -3.83 14.98
C PRO A 78 -15.79 -3.93 13.56
N ALA A 79 -14.50 -4.29 13.43
CA ALA A 79 -13.94 -4.63 12.13
C ALA A 79 -14.73 -5.79 11.52
N ASN A 80 -14.88 -5.79 10.21
CA ASN A 80 -15.43 -6.93 9.51
C ASN A 80 -14.39 -8.06 9.56
N GLU A 81 -14.66 -9.11 10.33
CA GLU A 81 -13.79 -10.28 10.47
C GLU A 81 -14.40 -11.47 9.74
N ILE A 82 -13.74 -11.94 8.70
CA ILE A 82 -14.10 -13.16 7.97
C ILE A 82 -13.14 -14.27 8.41
N LEU A 83 -13.67 -15.25 9.13
CA LEU A 83 -12.88 -16.36 9.66
C LEU A 83 -12.73 -17.48 8.64
N LEU A 84 -11.57 -18.13 8.67
CA LEU A 84 -11.31 -19.31 7.86
C LEU A 84 -12.12 -20.50 8.38
N GLU A 85 -13.00 -21.04 7.54
CA GLU A 85 -13.81 -22.18 7.96
C GLU A 85 -13.22 -23.55 7.60
N LYS A 86 -12.56 -23.74 6.47
CA LYS A 86 -12.10 -25.08 6.03
C LYS A 86 -11.04 -25.16 4.90
N GLN A 87 -10.45 -24.10 4.41
CA GLN A 87 -9.50 -24.18 3.28
C GLN A 87 -8.11 -23.66 3.66
N GLY A 88 -7.11 -24.04 2.87
CA GLY A 88 -5.76 -23.51 3.02
C GLY A 88 -5.70 -22.01 2.73
N LEU A 89 -4.84 -21.30 3.44
CA LEU A 89 -4.59 -19.87 3.25
C LEU A 89 -3.80 -19.61 1.96
N THR A 90 -4.16 -18.55 1.26
CA THR A 90 -3.32 -17.97 0.23
C THR A 90 -2.04 -17.40 0.85
N ALA A 91 -1.04 -17.10 0.04
CA ALA A 91 0.17 -16.48 0.55
C ALA A 91 -0.10 -15.08 1.12
N VAL A 92 -0.99 -14.33 0.48
CA VAL A 92 -1.47 -13.03 0.97
C VAL A 92 -2.05 -13.15 2.36
N GLU A 93 -3.00 -14.05 2.56
CA GLU A 93 -3.64 -14.26 3.86
C GLU A 93 -2.64 -14.70 4.94
N LYS A 94 -1.65 -15.52 4.59
CA LYS A 94 -0.59 -15.91 5.53
C LYS A 94 0.21 -14.69 5.98
N ILE A 95 0.72 -13.88 5.04
CA ILE A 95 1.52 -12.69 5.35
C ILE A 95 0.70 -11.70 6.19
N PHE A 96 -0.57 -11.48 5.83
CA PHE A 96 -1.43 -10.61 6.64
C PHE A 96 -1.60 -11.16 8.05
N ASN A 97 -1.93 -12.44 8.21
CA ASN A 97 -2.17 -13.04 9.51
C ASN A 97 -0.97 -12.99 10.46
N GLU A 98 0.26 -13.03 9.94
CA GLU A 98 1.49 -12.84 10.72
C GLU A 98 1.65 -11.39 11.22
N ASN A 99 1.10 -10.43 10.50
CA ASN A 99 1.27 -9.01 10.78
C ASN A 99 0.04 -8.33 11.42
N ILE A 100 -1.07 -9.04 11.66
CA ILE A 100 -2.28 -8.45 12.27
C ILE A 100 -2.00 -8.04 13.71
N VAL A 101 -2.23 -6.77 14.02
CA VAL A 101 -2.05 -6.22 15.36
C VAL A 101 -3.28 -6.49 16.23
N GLY A 102 -3.04 -7.12 17.38
CA GLY A 102 -4.09 -7.39 18.38
C GLY A 102 -5.03 -8.55 18.05
N LYS A 103 -4.66 -9.39 17.08
CA LYS A 103 -5.38 -10.63 16.77
C LYS A 103 -5.18 -11.66 17.88
N SER A 104 -6.22 -12.42 18.22
CA SER A 104 -6.08 -13.62 19.05
C SER A 104 -5.37 -14.72 18.27
N GLU A 105 -4.52 -15.52 18.91
CA GLU A 105 -3.70 -16.55 18.26
C GLU A 105 -4.54 -17.62 17.55
N ASP A 106 -5.72 -17.91 18.08
CA ASP A 106 -6.66 -18.90 17.56
C ASP A 106 -7.49 -18.40 16.36
N LYS A 107 -7.47 -17.10 16.07
CA LYS A 107 -8.18 -16.52 14.93
C LYS A 107 -7.32 -16.49 13.68
N ILE A 108 -7.87 -16.98 12.57
CA ILE A 108 -7.32 -16.83 11.23
C ILE A 108 -8.30 -16.04 10.38
N LEU A 109 -7.87 -14.90 9.86
CA LEU A 109 -8.70 -14.00 9.07
C LEU A 109 -8.42 -14.17 7.58
N CYS A 110 -9.49 -14.12 6.80
CA CYS A 110 -9.45 -14.32 5.36
C CYS A 110 -9.64 -13.01 4.59
N THR A 111 -9.42 -13.10 3.29
CA THR A 111 -9.73 -12.07 2.28
C THR A 111 -11.06 -11.38 2.56
N GLY A 112 -11.07 -10.06 2.45
CA GLY A 112 -12.23 -9.21 2.75
C GLY A 112 -12.35 -8.77 4.20
N SER A 113 -11.50 -9.30 5.11
CA SER A 113 -11.47 -8.85 6.51
C SER A 113 -10.81 -7.47 6.63
N ASP A 114 -11.41 -6.60 7.44
CA ASP A 114 -10.80 -5.34 7.86
C ASP A 114 -9.78 -5.61 8.97
N VAL A 115 -8.53 -5.30 8.71
CA VAL A 115 -7.43 -5.58 9.63
C VAL A 115 -6.56 -4.36 9.88
N ARG A 116 -5.96 -4.31 11.05
CA ARG A 116 -4.85 -3.43 11.36
C ARG A 116 -3.59 -4.25 11.36
N VAL A 117 -2.62 -3.85 10.55
CA VAL A 117 -1.37 -4.60 10.37
C VAL A 117 -0.16 -3.80 10.76
N LYS A 118 0.85 -4.47 11.30
CA LYS A 118 2.19 -3.93 11.48
C LYS A 118 2.78 -3.63 10.10
N VAL A 119 3.41 -2.46 9.96
CA VAL A 119 4.23 -2.12 8.80
C VAL A 119 5.68 -2.36 9.17
N ASN A 120 6.36 -3.19 8.39
CA ASN A 120 7.75 -3.53 8.64
C ASN A 120 8.69 -2.47 8.06
N ILE A 121 8.44 -2.06 6.83
CA ILE A 121 9.31 -1.12 6.12
C ILE A 121 8.46 0.00 5.52
N VAL A 122 8.96 1.22 5.66
CA VAL A 122 8.34 2.40 5.04
C VAL A 122 9.35 3.07 4.13
N GLY A 123 8.91 3.38 2.89
CA GLY A 123 9.70 4.11 1.92
C GLY A 123 9.01 5.38 1.45
N SER A 124 9.77 6.42 1.22
CA SER A 124 9.28 7.67 0.64
C SER A 124 10.27 8.19 -0.41
N GLN A 125 9.80 9.01 -1.32
CA GLN A 125 10.61 9.64 -2.35
C GLN A 125 10.38 11.15 -2.36
N ASP A 126 11.17 11.89 -3.12
CA ASP A 126 11.25 13.33 -3.05
C ASP A 126 9.96 14.08 -3.47
N THR A 127 9.16 13.54 -4.36
CA THR A 127 7.89 14.19 -4.76
C THR A 127 6.79 14.06 -3.69
N THR A 128 6.88 13.05 -2.83
CA THR A 128 5.92 12.83 -1.74
C THR A 128 6.50 13.13 -0.34
N GLY A 129 7.82 13.14 -0.19
CA GLY A 129 8.49 13.24 1.10
C GLY A 129 8.18 14.53 1.87
N LEU A 130 8.09 15.67 1.18
CA LEU A 130 7.74 16.93 1.84
C LEU A 130 6.27 16.98 2.29
N MET A 131 5.37 16.37 1.53
CA MET A 131 3.98 16.20 1.96
C MET A 131 3.90 15.24 3.15
N THR A 132 4.64 14.14 3.12
CA THR A 132 4.77 13.22 4.26
C THR A 132 5.29 13.93 5.52
N ALA A 133 6.27 14.82 5.37
CA ALA A 133 6.77 15.64 6.46
C ALA A 133 5.69 16.56 7.07
N GLN A 134 4.91 17.22 6.22
CA GLN A 134 3.80 18.08 6.65
C GLN A 134 2.70 17.28 7.36
N GLU A 135 2.38 16.09 6.87
CA GLU A 135 1.43 15.20 7.52
C GLU A 135 1.91 14.74 8.91
N LEU A 136 3.19 14.38 9.05
CA LEU A 136 3.78 14.06 10.35
C LEU A 136 3.75 15.24 11.32
N GLU A 137 3.99 16.45 10.82
CA GLU A 137 3.87 17.68 11.63
C GLU A 137 2.42 17.93 12.06
N SER A 138 1.46 17.74 11.16
CA SER A 138 0.04 17.88 11.49
C SER A 138 -0.44 16.87 12.54
N MET A 139 0.19 15.69 12.59
CA MET A 139 -0.02 14.69 13.63
C MET A 139 0.75 14.96 14.92
N ALA A 140 1.51 16.05 15.01
CA ALA A 140 2.44 16.35 16.11
C ALA A 140 3.44 15.19 16.38
N ALA A 141 3.80 14.43 15.35
CA ALA A 141 4.80 13.37 15.47
C ALA A 141 6.20 13.96 15.66
N THR A 142 6.90 13.49 16.67
CA THR A 142 8.29 13.92 16.96
C THR A 142 9.32 12.87 16.58
N THR A 143 8.89 11.62 16.48
CA THR A 143 9.71 10.46 16.12
C THR A 143 8.89 9.50 15.27
N ILE A 144 9.57 8.61 14.53
CA ILE A 144 8.92 7.47 13.91
C ILE A 144 8.64 6.38 14.93
N SER A 145 7.70 5.48 14.60
CA SER A 145 7.37 4.33 15.44
C SER A 145 8.56 3.40 15.61
N PRO A 146 8.89 2.97 16.85
CA PRO A 146 9.96 1.99 17.07
C PRO A 146 9.61 0.57 16.61
N THR A 147 8.39 0.34 16.14
CA THR A 147 7.96 -0.97 15.63
C THR A 147 8.27 -1.18 14.15
N ILE A 148 8.73 -0.13 13.46
CA ILE A 148 9.17 -0.19 12.07
C ILE A 148 10.60 -0.72 12.03
N ASP A 149 10.83 -1.73 11.17
CA ASP A 149 12.15 -2.34 11.03
C ASP A 149 13.09 -1.48 10.17
N GLY A 150 12.53 -0.64 9.29
CA GLY A 150 13.28 0.33 8.49
C GLY A 150 12.42 1.42 7.87
N ALA A 151 12.97 2.64 7.84
CA ALA A 151 12.33 3.80 7.23
C ALA A 151 13.32 4.51 6.29
N TYR A 152 12.93 4.67 5.03
CA TYR A 152 13.82 5.10 3.96
C TYR A 152 13.24 6.28 3.19
N GLN A 153 14.12 7.16 2.76
CA GLN A 153 13.78 8.30 1.91
C GLN A 153 14.79 8.40 0.78
N SER A 154 14.30 8.59 -0.44
CA SER A 154 15.13 8.81 -1.62
C SER A 154 14.78 10.13 -2.31
N GLY A 155 15.68 10.64 -3.14
CA GLY A 155 15.48 11.78 -4.02
C GLY A 155 15.39 11.43 -5.49
N CYS A 156 14.98 10.21 -5.80
CA CYS A 156 15.15 9.61 -7.13
C CYS A 156 14.37 10.26 -8.28
N HIS A 157 13.30 11.02 -8.01
CA HIS A 157 12.47 11.61 -9.06
C HIS A 157 12.98 12.99 -9.50
N THR A 158 13.65 13.72 -8.63
CA THR A 158 14.13 15.09 -8.92
C THR A 158 15.65 15.24 -8.86
N ALA A 159 16.39 14.20 -8.47
CA ALA A 159 17.85 14.25 -8.31
C ALA A 159 18.61 14.70 -9.56
N SER A 160 18.12 14.38 -10.75
CA SER A 160 18.71 14.75 -12.03
C SER A 160 18.10 15.99 -12.68
N VAL A 161 17.11 16.61 -12.03
CA VAL A 161 16.40 17.76 -12.58
C VAL A 161 17.12 19.04 -12.18
N TRP A 162 17.60 19.81 -13.15
CA TRP A 162 18.18 21.14 -12.98
C TRP A 162 17.12 22.21 -12.68
N ASP A 163 16.05 21.81 -11.99
CA ASP A 163 14.94 22.70 -11.65
C ASP A 163 15.23 23.43 -10.33
N PHE A 164 14.93 24.73 -10.31
CA PHE A 164 15.01 25.54 -9.08
C PHE A 164 14.18 24.97 -7.93
N LYS A 165 13.04 24.36 -8.21
CA LYS A 165 12.20 23.72 -7.19
C LYS A 165 12.90 22.51 -6.56
N ALA A 166 13.60 21.71 -7.34
CA ALA A 166 14.37 20.59 -6.81
C ALA A 166 15.48 21.08 -5.88
N GLN A 167 16.21 22.14 -6.30
CA GLN A 167 17.26 22.76 -5.47
C GLN A 167 16.70 23.34 -4.17
N GLU A 168 15.52 23.94 -4.18
CA GLU A 168 14.86 24.48 -2.98
C GLU A 168 14.36 23.36 -2.06
N ASN A 169 13.84 22.27 -2.62
CA ASN A 169 13.22 21.19 -1.86
C ASN A 169 14.24 20.22 -1.24
N THR A 170 15.40 20.04 -1.87
CA THR A 170 16.45 19.14 -1.37
C THR A 170 16.87 19.45 0.08
N PRO A 171 17.19 20.70 0.47
CA PRO A 171 17.53 21.00 1.85
C PRO A 171 16.39 20.75 2.84
N LYS A 172 15.15 20.95 2.42
CA LYS A 172 13.96 20.68 3.26
C LYS A 172 13.80 19.17 3.47
N LEU A 173 13.98 18.38 2.42
CA LEU A 173 13.93 16.93 2.48
C LEU A 173 15.05 16.36 3.38
N MET A 174 16.27 16.90 3.27
CA MET A 174 17.39 16.54 4.15
C MET A 174 17.09 16.80 5.63
N LYS A 175 16.49 17.96 5.95
CA LYS A 175 16.06 18.25 7.32
C LYS A 175 14.99 17.27 7.81
N PHE A 176 14.06 16.91 6.97
CA PHE A 176 13.05 15.89 7.26
C PHE A 176 13.70 14.55 7.59
N MET A 177 14.62 14.10 6.75
CA MET A 177 15.35 12.85 6.95
C MET A 177 16.12 12.84 8.27
N GLN A 178 16.87 13.91 8.55
CA GLN A 178 17.61 14.07 9.80
C GLN A 178 16.71 14.09 11.03
N LYS A 179 15.59 14.82 10.95
CA LYS A 179 14.64 14.96 12.07
C LYS A 179 14.05 13.62 12.48
N PHE A 180 13.73 12.77 11.51
CA PHE A 180 13.05 11.49 11.75
C PHE A 180 13.96 10.27 11.65
N GLY A 181 15.25 10.45 11.38
CA GLY A 181 16.21 9.35 11.27
C GLY A 181 15.95 8.45 10.05
N LEU A 182 15.41 9.02 8.96
CA LEU A 182 15.18 8.25 7.72
C LEU A 182 16.52 7.98 7.04
N VAL A 183 16.69 6.75 6.59
CA VAL A 183 17.92 6.29 5.95
C VAL A 183 17.82 6.46 4.43
N THR A 184 18.95 6.75 3.80
CA THR A 184 19.09 6.58 2.35
C THR A 184 20.07 5.45 2.06
N ALA A 185 20.13 5.00 0.82
CA ALA A 185 21.19 4.10 0.42
C ALA A 185 22.56 4.75 0.59
N ARG A 186 23.54 3.97 1.02
CA ARG A 186 24.92 4.39 1.14
C ARG A 186 25.66 4.05 -0.14
N ASP A 187 26.60 4.89 -0.54
CA ASP A 187 27.51 4.54 -1.60
C ASP A 187 28.44 3.36 -1.19
N PRO A 188 29.19 2.77 -2.15
CA PRO A 188 30.13 1.70 -1.87
C PRO A 188 31.23 2.08 -0.85
N GLN A 189 31.49 3.37 -0.63
CA GLN A 189 32.41 3.91 0.36
C GLN A 189 31.78 4.09 1.73
N GLY A 190 30.46 3.87 1.83
CA GLY A 190 29.71 4.00 3.08
C GLY A 190 29.32 5.44 3.43
N GLU A 191 29.55 6.38 2.52
CA GLU A 191 29.13 7.76 2.68
C GLU A 191 27.67 7.96 2.30
N TYR A 192 27.04 8.92 2.95
CA TYR A 192 25.66 9.29 2.74
C TYR A 192 25.53 10.20 1.52
N HIS A 193 25.07 9.67 0.40
CA HIS A 193 24.58 10.48 -0.69
C HIS A 193 23.06 10.49 -0.69
N PRO A 194 22.43 11.41 0.03
CA PRO A 194 21.00 11.56 -0.04
C PRO A 194 20.65 11.84 -1.49
N MET A 195 19.72 11.10 -2.06
CA MET A 195 19.15 11.38 -3.36
C MET A 195 19.67 10.55 -4.57
N THR A 196 20.51 9.56 -4.38
CA THR A 196 21.14 8.86 -5.53
C THR A 196 20.43 7.58 -5.97
N ASP A 197 19.61 6.95 -5.11
CA ASP A 197 19.02 5.67 -5.42
C ASP A 197 17.50 5.73 -5.63
N VAL A 198 17.05 4.89 -6.54
CA VAL A 198 15.62 4.70 -6.82
C VAL A 198 14.97 3.98 -5.65
N ILE A 199 13.99 4.60 -4.99
CA ILE A 199 13.42 4.12 -3.74
C ILE A 199 12.91 2.68 -3.81
N HIS A 200 12.19 2.31 -4.87
CA HIS A 200 11.65 0.97 -4.99
C HIS A 200 12.74 -0.09 -5.20
N LYS A 201 13.88 0.25 -5.82
CA LYS A 201 15.04 -0.62 -5.88
C LYS A 201 15.69 -0.79 -4.52
N VAL A 202 15.86 0.30 -3.78
CA VAL A 202 16.37 0.27 -2.39
C VAL A 202 15.51 -0.65 -1.55
N LEU A 203 14.18 -0.46 -1.57
CA LEU A 203 13.25 -1.28 -0.80
C LEU A 203 13.33 -2.77 -1.19
N ASN A 204 13.50 -3.09 -2.46
CA ASN A 204 13.67 -4.47 -2.90
C ASN A 204 14.98 -5.09 -2.42
N ASP A 205 16.07 -4.32 -2.43
CA ASP A 205 17.40 -4.81 -2.05
C ASP A 205 17.54 -5.01 -0.53
N ILE A 206 16.90 -4.14 0.27
CA ILE A 206 16.97 -4.19 1.74
C ILE A 206 15.96 -5.13 2.38
N THR A 207 14.85 -5.44 1.69
CA THR A 207 13.84 -6.34 2.22
C THR A 207 14.39 -7.77 2.17
N VAL A 208 14.70 -8.30 3.33
CA VAL A 208 15.18 -9.68 3.50
C VAL A 208 14.07 -10.66 3.89
N ASP A 209 12.96 -10.14 4.40
CA ASP A 209 11.83 -10.91 4.88
C ASP A 209 10.70 -10.94 3.85
N ASP A 210 10.43 -12.12 3.29
CA ASP A 210 9.32 -12.34 2.35
C ASP A 210 7.93 -12.23 3.02
N TRP A 211 7.88 -12.13 4.34
CA TRP A 211 6.66 -11.97 5.14
C TRP A 211 6.38 -10.52 5.55
N ALA A 212 7.22 -9.58 5.11
CA ALA A 212 7.09 -8.18 5.45
C ALA A 212 5.91 -7.50 4.75
N ILE A 213 5.30 -6.53 5.44
CA ILE A 213 4.37 -5.54 4.87
C ILE A 213 5.12 -4.22 4.70
N ILE A 214 5.12 -3.72 3.47
CA ILE A 214 5.87 -2.53 3.05
C ILE A 214 4.90 -1.47 2.54
N ILE A 215 5.05 -0.24 3.03
CA ILE A 215 4.28 0.92 2.56
C ILE A 215 5.26 1.93 1.96
N GLY A 216 4.98 2.38 0.75
CA GLY A 216 5.84 3.36 0.08
C GLY A 216 5.10 4.45 -0.65
N GLY A 217 5.68 5.65 -0.69
CA GLY A 217 5.15 6.82 -1.40
C GLY A 217 5.43 6.82 -2.90
N ASP A 218 5.67 5.65 -3.47
CA ASP A 218 5.95 5.45 -4.90
C ASP A 218 5.07 4.34 -5.47
N SER A 219 4.55 4.51 -6.67
CA SER A 219 3.70 3.53 -7.33
C SER A 219 4.41 2.20 -7.60
N HIS A 220 5.74 2.20 -7.77
CA HIS A 220 6.55 1.01 -7.99
C HIS A 220 7.01 0.33 -6.69
N THR A 221 6.61 0.82 -5.50
CA THR A 221 6.86 0.16 -4.21
C THR A 221 6.48 -1.32 -4.25
N ARG A 222 5.44 -1.63 -4.99
CA ARG A 222 4.88 -2.98 -5.16
C ARG A 222 5.82 -3.99 -5.83
N MET A 223 6.98 -3.56 -6.33
CA MET A 223 8.03 -4.46 -6.81
C MET A 223 8.91 -5.05 -5.69
N SER A 224 8.81 -4.54 -4.48
CA SER A 224 9.57 -5.05 -3.33
C SER A 224 9.10 -6.43 -2.90
N LYS A 225 9.98 -7.19 -2.22
CA LYS A 225 9.65 -8.49 -1.64
C LYS A 225 8.56 -8.35 -0.58
N GLY A 226 7.96 -9.47 -0.18
CA GLY A 226 6.82 -9.46 0.73
C GLY A 226 5.55 -8.91 0.07
N ILE A 227 4.69 -8.25 0.84
CA ILE A 227 3.55 -7.51 0.30
C ILE A 227 3.83 -6.02 0.40
N ALA A 228 3.91 -5.35 -0.75
CA ALA A 228 4.27 -3.95 -0.82
C ALA A 228 3.19 -3.14 -1.52
N PHE A 229 2.84 -2.00 -0.93
CA PHE A 229 1.80 -1.11 -1.42
C PHE A 229 2.36 0.29 -1.70
N GLY A 230 2.08 0.81 -2.89
CA GLY A 230 2.18 2.24 -3.16
C GLY A 230 1.05 2.97 -2.44
N ALA A 231 1.37 4.05 -1.74
CA ALA A 231 0.44 4.78 -0.89
C ALA A 231 0.64 6.30 -1.02
N ASP A 232 -0.38 7.04 -0.65
CA ASP A 232 -0.31 8.49 -0.53
C ASP A 232 0.55 8.93 0.66
N SER A 233 0.94 10.22 0.66
CA SER A 233 1.78 10.80 1.72
C SER A 233 1.18 10.68 3.12
N GLY A 234 -0.14 10.75 3.22
CA GLY A 234 -0.86 10.62 4.50
C GLY A 234 -0.76 9.21 5.06
N THR A 235 -0.94 8.19 4.22
CA THR A 235 -0.79 6.79 4.63
C THR A 235 0.67 6.48 5.00
N VAL A 236 1.64 6.99 4.23
CA VAL A 236 3.07 6.87 4.56
C VAL A 236 3.38 7.52 5.90
N ALA A 237 2.88 8.74 6.13
CA ALA A 237 3.07 9.44 7.40
C ALA A 237 2.43 8.69 8.58
N LEU A 238 1.22 8.15 8.39
CA LEU A 238 0.56 7.33 9.40
C LEU A 238 1.36 6.09 9.74
N ALA A 239 1.86 5.39 8.72
CA ALA A 239 2.73 4.22 8.89
C ALA A 239 4.01 4.61 9.67
N LEU A 240 4.67 5.70 9.30
CA LEU A 240 5.84 6.20 10.03
C LEU A 240 5.53 6.53 11.49
N ALA A 241 4.44 7.25 11.76
CA ALA A 241 4.09 7.70 13.11
C ALA A 241 3.63 6.56 14.03
N THR A 242 2.96 5.55 13.47
CA THR A 242 2.28 4.53 14.27
C THR A 242 2.87 3.13 14.14
N GLY A 243 3.61 2.86 13.07
CA GLY A 243 4.05 1.51 12.70
C GLY A 243 2.94 0.58 12.21
N GLU A 244 1.76 1.14 11.94
CA GLU A 244 0.56 0.36 11.61
C GLU A 244 -0.27 1.07 10.54
N VAL A 245 -0.95 0.28 9.71
CA VAL A 245 -1.99 0.75 8.81
C VAL A 245 -3.23 -0.11 8.91
N THR A 246 -4.37 0.47 8.58
CA THR A 246 -5.63 -0.27 8.46
C THR A 246 -5.93 -0.53 7.00
N MET A 247 -6.24 -1.77 6.68
CA MET A 247 -6.54 -2.18 5.31
C MET A 247 -7.45 -3.40 5.29
N VAL A 248 -7.99 -3.70 4.12
CA VAL A 248 -8.74 -4.95 3.89
C VAL A 248 -7.74 -5.98 3.37
N ILE A 249 -7.82 -7.22 3.84
CA ILE A 249 -7.03 -8.32 3.26
C ILE A 249 -7.47 -8.47 1.80
N PRO A 250 -6.61 -8.21 0.82
CA PRO A 250 -6.99 -8.24 -0.59
C PRO A 250 -7.14 -9.67 -1.11
N GLU A 251 -7.92 -9.83 -2.17
CA GLU A 251 -7.91 -11.05 -2.97
C GLU A 251 -6.55 -11.22 -3.65
N SER A 252 -6.22 -12.47 -4.01
CA SER A 252 -5.05 -12.76 -4.83
C SER A 252 -5.40 -13.49 -6.12
N VAL A 253 -4.58 -13.26 -7.15
CA VAL A 253 -4.66 -13.95 -8.44
C VAL A 253 -3.33 -14.64 -8.69
N LYS A 254 -3.37 -15.96 -8.86
CA LYS A 254 -2.19 -16.75 -9.21
C LYS A 254 -1.95 -16.70 -10.71
N VAL A 255 -0.79 -16.18 -11.10
CA VAL A 255 -0.32 -16.20 -12.50
C VAL A 255 0.85 -17.17 -12.61
N THR A 256 0.71 -18.19 -13.44
CA THR A 256 1.76 -19.17 -13.67
C THR A 256 2.27 -19.07 -15.10
N PHE A 257 3.55 -18.74 -15.24
CA PHE A 257 4.21 -18.74 -16.54
C PHE A 257 4.80 -20.12 -16.83
N LYS A 258 4.54 -20.64 -18.04
CA LYS A 258 5.02 -21.95 -18.50
C LYS A 258 5.66 -21.81 -19.88
N GLY A 259 6.70 -22.61 -20.12
CA GLY A 259 7.38 -22.67 -21.42
C GLY A 259 8.68 -21.86 -21.43
N SER A 260 9.13 -21.41 -22.58
CA SER A 260 10.33 -20.60 -22.78
C SER A 260 10.01 -19.35 -23.56
N MET A 261 10.73 -18.29 -23.30
CA MET A 261 10.67 -17.06 -24.08
C MET A 261 11.44 -17.22 -25.40
N HIS A 262 10.93 -16.65 -26.48
CA HIS A 262 11.68 -16.56 -27.73
C HIS A 262 12.80 -15.53 -27.61
N ASP A 263 13.91 -15.73 -28.33
CA ASP A 263 15.12 -14.90 -28.27
C ASP A 263 14.90 -13.41 -28.57
N HIS A 264 13.79 -13.07 -29.26
CA HIS A 264 13.44 -11.71 -29.63
C HIS A 264 12.38 -11.07 -28.72
N MET A 265 11.96 -11.72 -27.66
CA MET A 265 10.99 -11.22 -26.68
C MET A 265 11.69 -10.78 -25.39
N ASP A 266 11.17 -9.72 -24.79
CA ASP A 266 11.53 -9.33 -23.44
C ASP A 266 10.36 -9.49 -22.43
N PHE A 267 10.61 -9.22 -21.17
CA PHE A 267 9.59 -9.38 -20.13
C PHE A 267 8.42 -8.40 -20.29
N ARG A 268 8.63 -7.26 -20.91
CA ARG A 268 7.56 -6.30 -21.18
C ARG A 268 6.57 -6.89 -22.17
N ASP A 269 7.03 -7.63 -23.17
CA ASP A 269 6.17 -8.35 -24.10
C ASP A 269 5.30 -9.39 -23.38
N VAL A 270 5.89 -10.11 -22.42
CA VAL A 270 5.16 -11.09 -21.59
C VAL A 270 4.08 -10.39 -20.76
N VAL A 271 4.39 -9.24 -20.16
CA VAL A 271 3.42 -8.45 -19.38
C VAL A 271 2.26 -7.98 -20.26
N HIS A 272 2.57 -7.38 -21.41
CA HIS A 272 1.54 -6.90 -22.35
C HIS A 272 0.69 -8.06 -22.91
N ALA A 273 1.33 -9.18 -23.23
CA ALA A 273 0.61 -10.39 -23.68
C ALA A 273 -0.32 -10.92 -22.57
N THR A 274 0.15 -10.92 -21.32
CA THR A 274 -0.66 -11.34 -20.17
C THR A 274 -1.89 -10.45 -20.01
N GLN A 275 -1.73 -9.14 -20.02
CA GLN A 275 -2.84 -8.18 -19.93
C GLN A 275 -3.83 -8.37 -21.11
N SER A 276 -3.32 -8.47 -22.33
CA SER A 276 -4.15 -8.68 -23.52
C SER A 276 -4.93 -9.99 -23.43
N GLN A 277 -4.29 -11.07 -22.98
CA GLN A 277 -4.93 -12.37 -22.83
C GLN A 277 -6.02 -12.35 -21.74
N MET A 278 -5.77 -11.68 -20.63
CA MET A 278 -6.72 -11.54 -19.54
C MET A 278 -7.97 -10.78 -19.97
N LEU A 279 -7.80 -9.64 -20.68
CA LEU A 279 -8.91 -8.87 -21.22
C LEU A 279 -9.73 -9.69 -22.23
N LYS A 280 -9.08 -10.46 -23.10
CA LYS A 280 -9.77 -11.35 -24.06
C LYS A 280 -10.54 -12.46 -23.36
N GLN A 281 -10.00 -13.04 -22.31
CA GLN A 281 -10.58 -14.20 -21.63
C GLN A 281 -11.70 -13.83 -20.65
N PHE A 282 -11.54 -12.71 -19.93
CA PHE A 282 -12.44 -12.33 -18.84
C PHE A 282 -13.25 -11.05 -19.12
N GLY A 283 -12.92 -10.32 -20.19
CA GLY A 283 -13.62 -9.09 -20.55
C GLY A 283 -13.35 -7.90 -19.64
N ASP A 284 -12.49 -8.06 -18.61
CA ASP A 284 -12.20 -7.04 -17.61
C ASP A 284 -10.76 -7.17 -17.08
N ASN A 285 -10.31 -6.16 -16.35
CA ASN A 285 -9.04 -6.18 -15.66
C ASN A 285 -9.16 -6.95 -14.33
N VAL A 286 -8.98 -8.27 -14.40
CA VAL A 286 -9.06 -9.16 -13.22
C VAL A 286 -7.98 -8.94 -12.19
N PHE A 287 -6.99 -8.10 -12.47
CA PHE A 287 -5.92 -7.76 -11.52
C PHE A 287 -6.27 -6.55 -10.65
N GLN A 288 -7.27 -5.77 -11.04
CA GLN A 288 -7.62 -4.56 -10.32
C GLN A 288 -8.03 -4.86 -8.88
N GLY A 289 -7.39 -4.20 -7.91
CA GLY A 289 -7.66 -4.37 -6.47
C GLY A 289 -7.18 -5.69 -5.89
N ARG A 290 -6.39 -6.48 -6.62
CA ARG A 290 -5.89 -7.79 -6.21
C ARG A 290 -4.37 -7.82 -6.12
N VAL A 291 -3.86 -8.76 -5.35
CA VAL A 291 -2.43 -9.09 -5.31
C VAL A 291 -2.15 -10.18 -6.34
N ILE A 292 -1.08 -10.02 -7.13
CA ILE A 292 -0.67 -11.03 -8.09
C ILE A 292 0.40 -11.92 -7.46
N GLU A 293 0.09 -13.21 -7.35
CA GLU A 293 1.04 -14.25 -6.96
C GLU A 293 1.69 -14.83 -8.21
N VAL A 294 2.93 -14.44 -8.51
CA VAL A 294 3.63 -14.86 -9.72
C VAL A 294 4.41 -16.14 -9.48
N HIS A 295 4.12 -17.16 -10.27
CA HIS A 295 4.82 -18.44 -10.27
C HIS A 295 5.58 -18.60 -11.59
N LEU A 296 6.90 -18.59 -11.50
CA LEU A 296 7.77 -18.49 -12.66
C LEU A 296 8.16 -19.83 -13.30
N GLY A 297 7.71 -20.95 -12.78
CA GLY A 297 8.00 -22.26 -13.36
C GLY A 297 9.48 -22.42 -13.73
N THR A 298 9.75 -22.97 -14.92
CA THR A 298 11.12 -23.15 -15.46
C THR A 298 11.66 -21.94 -16.22
N LEU A 299 10.90 -20.83 -16.29
CA LEU A 299 11.08 -19.79 -17.29
C LEU A 299 12.15 -18.76 -16.95
N LEU A 300 12.52 -18.58 -15.69
CA LEU A 300 13.24 -17.36 -15.32
C LEU A 300 14.44 -17.63 -14.40
N SER A 301 15.61 -17.21 -14.89
CA SER A 301 16.77 -16.93 -14.05
C SER A 301 16.48 -15.77 -13.08
N ASP A 302 17.24 -15.63 -11.99
CA ASP A 302 17.15 -14.52 -11.02
C ASP A 302 17.14 -13.15 -11.71
N ARG A 303 17.87 -12.98 -12.79
CA ARG A 303 17.91 -11.79 -13.63
C ARG A 303 16.57 -11.46 -14.30
N GLY A 304 15.80 -12.48 -14.67
CA GLY A 304 14.48 -12.31 -15.25
C GLY A 304 13.47 -11.77 -14.26
N ILE A 305 13.56 -12.13 -13.00
CA ILE A 305 12.70 -11.61 -11.93
C ILE A 305 12.93 -10.11 -11.73
N GLU A 306 14.18 -9.67 -11.69
CA GLU A 306 14.53 -8.26 -11.54
C GLU A 306 13.96 -7.38 -12.67
N ILE A 307 13.99 -7.87 -13.90
CA ILE A 307 13.47 -7.13 -15.07
C ILE A 307 11.93 -7.14 -15.11
N MET A 308 11.32 -8.27 -14.75
CA MET A 308 9.88 -8.42 -14.80
C MET A 308 9.15 -7.60 -13.73
N SER A 309 9.73 -7.49 -12.55
CA SER A 309 9.13 -6.82 -11.40
C SER A 309 8.76 -5.34 -11.70
N PRO A 310 9.65 -4.48 -12.21
CA PRO A 310 9.30 -3.11 -12.58
C PRO A 310 8.23 -3.02 -13.66
N SER A 311 8.28 -3.92 -14.64
CA SER A 311 7.31 -3.94 -15.74
C SER A 311 5.90 -4.30 -15.25
N LEU A 312 5.79 -5.26 -14.33
CA LEU A 312 4.51 -5.62 -13.70
C LEU A 312 4.03 -4.51 -12.75
N ALA A 313 4.92 -3.90 -11.98
CA ALA A 313 4.58 -2.80 -11.08
C ALA A 313 4.00 -1.60 -11.83
N SER A 314 4.51 -1.30 -13.03
CA SER A 314 3.99 -0.22 -13.88
C SER A 314 2.55 -0.44 -14.36
N CYS A 315 2.01 -1.64 -14.19
CA CYS A 315 0.64 -2.00 -14.55
C CYS A 315 -0.36 -1.88 -13.40
N ASP A 316 -0.04 -1.15 -12.34
CA ASP A 316 -0.89 -0.95 -11.15
C ASP A 316 -1.24 -2.23 -10.35
N PHE A 317 -0.28 -3.14 -10.23
CA PHE A 317 -0.45 -4.38 -9.46
C PHE A 317 0.44 -4.42 -8.22
N THR A 318 -0.05 -4.98 -7.13
CA THR A 318 0.77 -5.42 -6.01
C THR A 318 1.26 -6.84 -6.30
N LEU A 319 2.56 -7.08 -6.15
CA LEU A 319 3.20 -8.34 -6.52
C LEU A 319 3.70 -9.08 -5.28
N ILE A 320 3.49 -10.39 -5.28
CA ILE A 320 4.18 -11.31 -4.38
C ILE A 320 4.98 -12.27 -5.25
N PHE A 321 6.29 -12.30 -5.05
CA PHE A 321 7.15 -13.24 -5.73
C PHE A 321 7.39 -14.46 -4.86
N PHE A 322 6.99 -15.62 -5.37
CA PHE A 322 7.41 -16.91 -4.82
C PHE A 322 8.51 -17.49 -5.69
N LYS A 323 9.71 -17.60 -5.15
CA LYS A 323 10.69 -18.53 -5.68
C LYS A 323 10.18 -19.94 -5.39
N THR A 324 9.52 -20.56 -6.34
CA THR A 324 9.24 -21.99 -6.25
C THR A 324 10.54 -22.71 -6.57
N PHE A 325 11.31 -23.07 -5.54
CA PHE A 325 12.30 -24.12 -5.69
C PHE A 325 11.53 -25.43 -5.86
N ILE A 326 11.52 -25.97 -7.07
CA ILE A 326 11.18 -27.38 -7.26
C ILE A 326 12.41 -28.16 -6.77
N VAL A 327 12.26 -28.80 -5.63
CA VAL A 327 13.16 -29.86 -5.16
C VAL A 327 12.85 -31.11 -5.96
#